data_6599ecafe3e343a1108a53fc6d4fe7a8
#
_entry.id   6599ecafe3e343a1108a53fc6d4fe7a8
#
_cell.length_a   1.000
_cell.length_b   1.000
_cell.length_c   1.000
_cell.angle_alpha   90.00
_cell.angle_beta   90.00
_cell.angle_gamma   90.00
#
_symmetry.space_group_name_H-M   'P 1'
#
loop_
_entity.id
_entity.type
_entity.pdbx_description
1 polymer ?
#
loop_
_entity_poly.entity_id
_entity_poly.type
_entity_poly.pdbx_seq_one_letter_code
_entity_poly.pdbx_strand_id
1 'polypeptide(L)'
;MKLLWLCNMVPGKVKEAVSGGSTGGGLWVDSVLEGLLEREDLNIRILCPGDGSEGNVNERCSYAFFSEGLPYVYLTELEAQFRGELDTFQPDVIHVWGTEYGHALAMVNAAEKAGRLYNLVVSIQGLCSVYARHYAEGVPETVQRGSTFRDLVRRDNIVKQREKFVLRGLLEEKALQKARHIIGRTDWDLACVRRINPEAKYHFCNETLRQPFYQGTWRYDGCRKHRIFASSCAYPVKGFHYLLEAFGQIVKTYPDATLAVPGKSFLTASKLRRTNYQKYLAELAEQYGVEDKIEFLGSLSGEEMKRAFLDANVFVLPSTIENSPNSLGEAMLLGVPCVAADVGGVTTMMRHGMEGEVYPSTAPYMLAFYVENLFAQGEAAEAMGAAARAHAGVTHDPEKNLADLLEIYERLAKNSAEG
;
A
#
# COMPACT_ATOMS: atom_id res chain seq x y z
N MET A 1 -29.30 -2.36 2.88
CA MET A 1 -28.49 -1.16 2.56
C MET A 1 -27.80 -1.35 1.21
N LYS A 2 -27.80 -0.33 0.34
CA LYS A 2 -27.14 -0.34 -0.98
C LYS A 2 -25.79 0.36 -0.91
N LEU A 3 -24.72 -0.37 -1.21
CA LEU A 3 -23.34 0.13 -1.20
C LEU A 3 -22.82 0.25 -2.64
N LEU A 4 -22.32 1.41 -3.01
CA LEU A 4 -21.59 1.58 -4.27
C LEU A 4 -20.10 1.77 -3.93
N TRP A 5 -19.26 0.86 -4.42
CA TRP A 5 -17.81 0.93 -4.29
C TRP A 5 -17.16 1.39 -5.58
N LEU A 6 -16.29 2.37 -5.49
CA LEU A 6 -15.33 2.71 -6.54
C LEU A 6 -13.96 2.22 -6.12
N CYS A 7 -13.38 1.28 -6.84
CA CYS A 7 -12.07 0.68 -6.55
C CYS A 7 -11.00 1.15 -7.53
N ASN A 8 -9.76 1.29 -7.05
CA ASN A 8 -8.59 1.60 -7.89
C ASN A 8 -8.05 0.37 -8.64
N MET A 9 -8.57 -0.80 -8.34
CA MET A 9 -8.15 -2.08 -8.91
C MET A 9 -9.34 -3.03 -8.96
N VAL A 10 -9.22 -4.09 -9.75
CA VAL A 10 -10.25 -5.13 -9.82
C VAL A 10 -10.12 -6.04 -8.60
N PRO A 11 -11.13 -6.12 -7.71
CA PRO A 11 -11.13 -7.05 -6.59
C PRO A 11 -11.02 -8.50 -7.04
N GLY A 12 -10.45 -9.38 -6.19
CA GLY A 12 -10.25 -10.79 -6.50
C GLY A 12 -11.55 -11.52 -6.82
N LYS A 13 -12.62 -11.27 -6.04
CA LYS A 13 -13.95 -11.85 -6.30
C LYS A 13 -14.54 -11.44 -7.65
N VAL A 14 -14.29 -10.22 -8.10
CA VAL A 14 -14.68 -9.78 -9.45
C VAL A 14 -13.83 -10.51 -10.49
N LYS A 15 -12.51 -10.64 -10.29
CA LYS A 15 -11.65 -11.42 -11.20
C LYS A 15 -12.10 -12.88 -11.31
N GLU A 16 -12.44 -13.51 -10.19
CA GLU A 16 -12.98 -14.88 -10.14
C GLU A 16 -14.27 -14.99 -10.95
N ALA A 17 -15.20 -14.05 -10.78
CA ALA A 17 -16.44 -14.02 -11.52
C ALA A 17 -16.25 -13.83 -13.04
N VAL A 18 -15.24 -13.05 -13.44
CA VAL A 18 -14.92 -12.82 -14.87
C VAL A 18 -14.20 -14.00 -15.49
N SER A 19 -13.24 -14.60 -14.79
CA SER A 19 -12.35 -15.66 -15.33
C SER A 19 -12.89 -17.08 -15.16
N GLY A 20 -13.89 -17.26 -14.29
CA GLY A 20 -14.42 -18.58 -13.93
C GLY A 20 -13.44 -19.44 -13.10
N GLY A 21 -12.37 -18.85 -12.54
CA GLY A 21 -11.36 -19.57 -11.77
C GLY A 21 -10.75 -18.73 -10.66
N SER A 22 -10.27 -19.41 -9.58
CA SER A 22 -9.57 -18.73 -8.49
C SER A 22 -8.29 -18.06 -8.98
N THR A 23 -8.20 -16.76 -8.78
CA THR A 23 -6.97 -15.98 -9.04
C THR A 23 -6.17 -15.90 -7.74
N GLY A 24 -5.21 -16.80 -7.57
CA GLY A 24 -4.37 -16.88 -6.38
C GLY A 24 -3.61 -15.58 -6.08
N GLY A 25 -4.11 -14.80 -5.15
CA GLY A 25 -3.49 -13.56 -4.67
C GLY A 25 -4.55 -12.54 -4.30
N GLY A 26 -5.15 -12.66 -3.10
CA GLY A 26 -6.09 -11.69 -2.55
C GLY A 26 -5.43 -10.32 -2.39
N LEU A 27 -6.18 -9.28 -2.70
CA LEU A 27 -5.83 -7.89 -2.37
C LEU A 27 -6.36 -7.59 -0.96
N TRP A 28 -5.86 -6.54 -0.33
CA TRP A 28 -6.36 -6.11 0.98
C TRP A 28 -7.88 -5.84 1.00
N VAL A 29 -8.44 -5.32 -0.11
CA VAL A 29 -9.88 -5.06 -0.25
C VAL A 29 -10.72 -6.35 -0.30
N ASP A 30 -10.13 -7.48 -0.66
CA ASP A 30 -10.85 -8.74 -0.83
C ASP A 30 -11.37 -9.27 0.51
N SER A 31 -10.56 -9.19 1.57
CA SER A 31 -10.97 -9.63 2.91
C SER A 31 -12.19 -8.86 3.44
N VAL A 32 -12.24 -7.54 3.17
CA VAL A 32 -13.40 -6.71 3.53
C VAL A 32 -14.61 -7.08 2.68
N LEU A 33 -14.41 -7.26 1.37
CA LEU A 33 -15.50 -7.65 0.47
C LEU A 33 -16.09 -9.01 0.84
N GLU A 34 -15.26 -9.99 1.19
CA GLU A 34 -15.71 -11.31 1.65
C GLU A 34 -16.63 -11.20 2.87
N GLY A 35 -16.23 -10.45 3.90
CA GLY A 35 -17.06 -10.22 5.06
C GLY A 35 -18.40 -9.51 4.77
N LEU A 36 -18.40 -8.56 3.80
CA LEU A 36 -19.63 -7.89 3.37
C LEU A 36 -20.56 -8.82 2.56
N LEU A 37 -20.01 -9.75 1.77
CA LEU A 37 -20.79 -10.70 0.99
C LEU A 37 -21.54 -11.75 1.85
N GLU A 38 -21.07 -11.99 3.07
CA GLU A 38 -21.77 -12.84 4.05
C GLU A 38 -23.06 -12.20 4.59
N ARG A 39 -23.20 -10.87 4.45
CA ARG A 39 -24.35 -10.11 4.93
C ARG A 39 -25.53 -10.19 3.96
N GLU A 40 -26.68 -10.64 4.42
CA GLU A 40 -27.90 -10.75 3.61
C GLU A 40 -28.63 -9.42 3.41
N ASP A 41 -28.37 -8.44 4.27
CA ASP A 41 -29.00 -7.12 4.28
C ASP A 41 -28.29 -6.08 3.37
N LEU A 42 -27.22 -6.50 2.64
CA LEU A 42 -26.45 -5.63 1.77
C LEU A 42 -26.65 -5.95 0.29
N ASN A 43 -26.76 -4.90 -0.52
CA ASN A 43 -26.64 -4.96 -1.97
C ASN A 43 -25.44 -4.11 -2.39
N ILE A 44 -24.51 -4.70 -3.14
CA ILE A 44 -23.24 -4.06 -3.46
C ILE A 44 -23.11 -3.89 -4.97
N ARG A 45 -22.74 -2.69 -5.41
CA ARG A 45 -22.32 -2.38 -6.78
C ARG A 45 -20.86 -1.97 -6.75
N ILE A 46 -20.01 -2.68 -7.49
CA ILE A 46 -18.56 -2.41 -7.56
C ILE A 46 -18.24 -1.82 -8.92
N LEU A 47 -17.62 -0.63 -8.92
CA LEU A 47 -17.03 -0.01 -10.10
C LEU A 47 -15.52 -0.16 -10.02
N CYS A 48 -14.91 -0.75 -11.03
CA CYS A 48 -13.47 -0.99 -11.07
C CYS A 48 -12.88 -0.77 -12.47
N PRO A 49 -11.57 -0.45 -12.58
CA PRO A 49 -10.94 -0.20 -13.87
C PRO A 49 -10.87 -1.48 -14.70
N GLY A 50 -11.13 -1.37 -16.01
CA GLY A 50 -11.04 -2.49 -16.95
C GLY A 50 -11.85 -2.27 -18.22
N ASP A 51 -11.72 -3.19 -19.16
CA ASP A 51 -12.37 -3.17 -20.47
C ASP A 51 -13.30 -4.39 -20.63
N GLY A 52 -14.09 -4.68 -19.60
CA GLY A 52 -15.00 -5.82 -19.57
C GLY A 52 -16.47 -5.41 -19.62
N SER A 53 -17.35 -6.41 -19.80
CA SER A 53 -18.79 -6.26 -19.59
C SER A 53 -19.10 -6.27 -18.09
N GLU A 54 -20.19 -5.61 -17.70
CA GLU A 54 -20.72 -5.75 -16.34
C GLU A 54 -21.20 -7.18 -16.06
N GLY A 55 -21.29 -7.52 -14.79
CA GLY A 55 -21.72 -8.86 -14.35
C GLY A 55 -22.01 -8.90 -12.85
N ASN A 56 -22.14 -10.12 -12.35
CA ASN A 56 -22.44 -10.36 -10.94
C ASN A 56 -21.39 -11.26 -10.31
N VAL A 57 -21.01 -10.95 -9.07
CA VAL A 57 -20.25 -11.86 -8.19
C VAL A 57 -21.23 -12.88 -7.58
N ASN A 58 -22.42 -12.41 -7.15
CA ASN A 58 -23.56 -13.21 -6.70
C ASN A 58 -24.85 -12.41 -6.89
N GLU A 59 -25.98 -12.91 -6.36
CA GLU A 59 -27.30 -12.27 -6.51
C GLU A 59 -27.39 -10.86 -5.90
N ARG A 60 -26.55 -10.53 -4.94
CA ARG A 60 -26.51 -9.23 -4.21
C ARG A 60 -25.31 -8.37 -4.52
N CYS A 61 -24.36 -8.87 -5.29
CA CYS A 61 -23.14 -8.13 -5.63
C CYS A 61 -22.93 -8.13 -7.13
N SER A 62 -23.05 -6.96 -7.73
CA SER A 62 -22.80 -6.72 -9.16
C SER A 62 -21.56 -5.86 -9.35
N TYR A 63 -20.97 -5.93 -10.54
CA TYR A 63 -19.83 -5.08 -10.91
C TYR A 63 -19.99 -4.49 -12.30
N ALA A 64 -19.34 -3.36 -12.53
CA ALA A 64 -19.13 -2.78 -13.85
C ALA A 64 -17.70 -2.27 -13.99
N PHE A 65 -17.23 -2.24 -15.23
CA PHE A 65 -15.93 -1.70 -15.56
C PHE A 65 -16.04 -0.27 -16.08
N PHE A 66 -15.01 0.51 -15.82
CA PHE A 66 -14.81 1.79 -16.47
C PHE A 66 -13.43 1.81 -17.13
N SER A 67 -13.32 2.48 -18.28
CA SER A 67 -12.04 2.62 -18.97
C SER A 67 -11.18 3.63 -18.21
N GLU A 68 -10.08 3.13 -17.61
CA GLU A 68 -9.14 3.95 -16.91
C GLU A 68 -8.21 4.66 -17.90
N GLY A 69 -8.23 5.97 -17.92
CA GLY A 69 -7.24 6.75 -18.63
C GLY A 69 -5.87 6.75 -17.93
N LEU A 70 -5.01 7.69 -18.29
CA LEU A 70 -3.78 7.89 -17.56
C LEU A 70 -4.09 8.34 -16.12
N PRO A 71 -3.42 7.78 -15.09
CA PRO A 71 -3.74 8.02 -13.67
C PRO A 71 -3.76 9.50 -13.24
N TYR A 72 -3.04 10.35 -13.98
CA TYR A 72 -2.89 11.78 -13.72
C TYR A 72 -3.76 12.66 -14.64
N VAL A 73 -4.66 12.06 -15.41
CA VAL A 73 -5.58 12.78 -16.31
C VAL A 73 -7.00 12.66 -15.76
N TYR A 74 -7.68 13.79 -15.69
CA TYR A 74 -9.10 13.83 -15.37
C TYR A 74 -9.92 13.56 -16.61
N LEU A 75 -10.81 12.58 -16.55
CA LEU A 75 -11.71 12.23 -17.65
C LEU A 75 -13.15 12.64 -17.29
N THR A 76 -13.70 13.60 -18.04
CA THR A 76 -15.08 14.08 -17.86
C THR A 76 -16.13 13.01 -18.18
N GLU A 77 -15.80 12.08 -19.08
CA GLU A 77 -16.64 10.96 -19.46
C GLU A 77 -16.93 10.04 -18.26
N LEU A 78 -15.93 9.83 -17.40
CA LEU A 78 -16.11 9.03 -16.16
C LEU A 78 -17.09 9.69 -15.20
N GLU A 79 -17.10 11.02 -15.12
CA GLU A 79 -18.07 11.74 -14.29
C GLU A 79 -19.50 11.49 -14.75
N ALA A 80 -19.74 11.52 -16.08
CA ALA A 80 -21.05 11.22 -16.65
C ALA A 80 -21.44 9.75 -16.44
N GLN A 81 -20.52 8.81 -16.62
CA GLN A 81 -20.74 7.39 -16.35
C GLN A 81 -21.12 7.15 -14.89
N PHE A 82 -20.33 7.69 -13.96
CA PHE A 82 -20.58 7.52 -12.52
C PHE A 82 -21.88 8.20 -12.09
N ARG A 83 -22.25 9.33 -12.72
CA ARG A 83 -23.56 9.93 -12.47
C ARG A 83 -24.69 8.97 -12.88
N GLY A 84 -24.58 8.31 -14.02
CA GLY A 84 -25.55 7.29 -14.45
C GLY A 84 -25.66 6.13 -13.47
N GLU A 85 -24.54 5.65 -12.92
CA GLU A 85 -24.53 4.62 -11.89
C GLU A 85 -25.23 5.08 -10.60
N LEU A 86 -24.98 6.32 -10.17
CA LEU A 86 -25.65 6.89 -8.98
C LEU A 86 -27.17 7.00 -9.20
N ASP A 87 -27.58 7.45 -10.38
CA ASP A 87 -29.01 7.64 -10.71
C ASP A 87 -29.74 6.29 -10.86
N THR A 88 -29.06 5.26 -11.34
CA THR A 88 -29.65 3.92 -11.55
C THR A 88 -29.66 3.10 -10.28
N PHE A 89 -28.52 3.00 -9.59
CA PHE A 89 -28.36 2.14 -8.42
C PHE A 89 -28.96 2.76 -7.15
N GLN A 90 -28.98 4.11 -7.05
CA GLN A 90 -29.47 4.84 -5.87
C GLN A 90 -28.83 4.34 -4.57
N PRO A 91 -27.51 4.47 -4.39
CA PRO A 91 -26.80 3.92 -3.22
C PRO A 91 -27.15 4.68 -1.94
N ASP A 92 -27.25 3.95 -0.83
CA ASP A 92 -27.33 4.55 0.51
C ASP A 92 -25.95 5.08 0.94
N VAL A 93 -24.87 4.44 0.48
CA VAL A 93 -23.48 4.83 0.72
C VAL A 93 -22.64 4.69 -0.54
N ILE A 94 -21.82 5.70 -0.79
CA ILE A 94 -20.81 5.70 -1.86
C ILE A 94 -19.44 5.64 -1.19
N HIS A 95 -18.65 4.58 -1.44
CA HIS A 95 -17.30 4.45 -0.91
C HIS A 95 -16.26 4.48 -2.04
N VAL A 96 -15.37 5.46 -1.98
CA VAL A 96 -14.23 5.61 -2.89
C VAL A 96 -12.98 5.03 -2.21
N TRP A 97 -12.47 3.92 -2.72
CA TRP A 97 -11.30 3.22 -2.22
C TRP A 97 -10.01 3.78 -2.85
N GLY A 98 -9.41 4.77 -2.18
CA GLY A 98 -8.19 5.45 -2.61
C GLY A 98 -8.44 6.73 -3.41
N THR A 99 -7.46 7.60 -3.40
CA THR A 99 -7.50 8.94 -4.00
C THR A 99 -6.48 9.13 -5.12
N GLU A 100 -5.65 8.12 -5.35
CA GLU A 100 -4.43 8.22 -6.15
C GLU A 100 -4.67 8.36 -7.66
N TYR A 101 -5.93 8.29 -8.11
CA TYR A 101 -6.30 8.29 -9.53
C TYR A 101 -7.37 9.33 -9.83
N GLY A 102 -7.38 9.83 -11.07
CA GLY A 102 -8.34 10.85 -11.51
C GLY A 102 -9.81 10.45 -11.43
N HIS A 103 -10.12 9.14 -11.45
CA HIS A 103 -11.48 8.64 -11.31
C HIS A 103 -12.07 8.86 -9.91
N ALA A 104 -11.24 8.96 -8.87
CA ALA A 104 -11.72 9.33 -7.54
C ALA A 104 -12.36 10.73 -7.54
N LEU A 105 -11.70 11.72 -8.18
CA LEU A 105 -12.27 13.05 -8.35
C LEU A 105 -13.54 13.01 -9.22
N ALA A 106 -13.59 12.17 -10.26
CA ALA A 106 -14.77 12.04 -11.11
C ALA A 106 -15.99 11.53 -10.32
N MET A 107 -15.81 10.55 -9.43
CA MET A 107 -16.90 10.09 -8.54
C MET A 107 -17.34 11.18 -7.56
N VAL A 108 -16.38 11.87 -6.94
CA VAL A 108 -16.71 12.97 -6.02
C VAL A 108 -17.50 14.08 -6.73
N ASN A 109 -17.11 14.46 -7.96
CA ASN A 109 -17.82 15.45 -8.74
C ASN A 109 -19.22 14.95 -9.17
N ALA A 110 -19.34 13.67 -9.57
CA ALA A 110 -20.63 13.06 -9.89
C ALA A 110 -21.59 13.08 -8.68
N ALA A 111 -21.07 12.73 -7.50
CA ALA A 111 -21.82 12.76 -6.26
C ALA A 111 -22.20 14.20 -5.84
N GLU A 112 -21.28 15.17 -6.01
CA GLU A 112 -21.59 16.60 -5.76
C GLU A 112 -22.76 17.08 -6.62
N LYS A 113 -22.71 16.83 -7.94
CA LYS A 113 -23.79 17.19 -8.88
C LYS A 113 -25.09 16.43 -8.60
N ALA A 114 -25.00 15.25 -7.99
CA ALA A 114 -26.16 14.49 -7.53
C ALA A 114 -26.72 14.97 -6.19
N GLY A 115 -26.04 15.90 -5.51
CA GLY A 115 -26.39 16.31 -4.14
C GLY A 115 -26.09 15.23 -3.09
N ARG A 116 -25.17 14.28 -3.36
CA ARG A 116 -24.92 13.07 -2.55
C ARG A 116 -23.59 13.07 -1.80
N LEU A 117 -22.93 14.23 -1.61
CA LEU A 117 -21.70 14.29 -0.81
C LEU A 117 -21.92 13.92 0.68
N TYR A 118 -23.16 13.96 1.17
CA TYR A 118 -23.49 13.60 2.56
C TYR A 118 -23.36 12.10 2.84
N ASN A 119 -23.51 11.25 1.83
CA ASN A 119 -23.38 9.79 1.93
C ASN A 119 -22.17 9.22 1.16
N LEU A 120 -21.25 10.10 0.74
CA LEU A 120 -19.99 9.71 0.12
C LEU A 120 -18.88 9.70 1.17
N VAL A 121 -18.11 8.63 1.22
CA VAL A 121 -16.86 8.51 2.00
C VAL A 121 -15.70 8.13 1.12
N VAL A 122 -14.52 8.68 1.42
CA VAL A 122 -13.26 8.42 0.72
C VAL A 122 -12.27 7.80 1.68
N SER A 123 -11.73 6.62 1.36
CA SER A 123 -10.64 6.00 2.11
C SER A 123 -9.28 6.39 1.53
N ILE A 124 -8.39 6.85 2.39
CA ILE A 124 -7.00 7.16 2.02
C ILE A 124 -6.17 5.88 2.03
N GLN A 125 -5.55 5.55 0.89
CA GLN A 125 -4.55 4.49 0.79
C GLN A 125 -3.14 5.05 0.92
N GLY A 126 -2.82 6.05 0.11
CA GLY A 126 -1.65 6.89 0.20
C GLY A 126 -2.00 8.29 -0.27
N LEU A 127 -1.10 9.24 -0.13
CA LEU A 127 -1.32 10.61 -0.57
C LEU A 127 -0.26 11.01 -1.61
N CYS A 128 -0.65 10.98 -2.88
CA CYS A 128 0.22 11.32 -4.01
C CYS A 128 0.82 12.71 -3.89
N SER A 129 0.06 13.68 -3.36
CA SER A 129 0.51 15.06 -3.13
C SER A 129 1.68 15.16 -2.15
N VAL A 130 1.71 14.27 -1.16
CA VAL A 130 2.83 14.17 -0.19
C VAL A 130 3.92 13.25 -0.72
N TYR A 131 3.57 12.11 -1.29
CA TYR A 131 4.55 11.16 -1.87
C TYR A 131 5.43 11.81 -2.92
N ALA A 132 4.88 12.73 -3.73
CA ALA A 132 5.64 13.47 -4.73
C ALA A 132 6.82 14.26 -4.14
N ARG A 133 6.73 14.69 -2.87
CA ARG A 133 7.80 15.45 -2.19
C ARG A 133 8.96 14.55 -1.81
N HIS A 134 8.66 13.31 -1.41
CA HIS A 134 9.63 12.32 -0.92
C HIS A 134 10.03 11.30 -2.00
N TYR A 135 9.50 11.43 -3.23
CA TYR A 135 9.61 10.39 -4.27
C TYR A 135 11.04 9.96 -4.58
N ALA A 136 11.96 10.90 -4.63
CA ALA A 136 13.37 10.67 -4.99
C ALA A 136 14.34 11.09 -3.86
N GLU A 137 13.89 11.07 -2.62
CA GLU A 137 14.71 11.41 -1.46
C GLU A 137 15.93 10.49 -1.40
N GLY A 138 17.12 11.08 -1.17
CA GLY A 138 18.40 10.36 -1.14
C GLY A 138 18.97 9.91 -2.49
N VAL A 139 18.21 9.99 -3.57
CA VAL A 139 18.72 9.68 -4.90
C VAL A 139 19.51 10.90 -5.45
N PRO A 140 20.77 10.75 -5.88
CA PRO A 140 21.56 11.85 -6.44
C PRO A 140 20.87 12.54 -7.62
N GLU A 141 20.99 13.87 -7.72
CA GLU A 141 20.33 14.65 -8.79
C GLU A 141 20.74 14.18 -10.19
N THR A 142 21.99 13.78 -10.37
CA THR A 142 22.51 13.23 -11.62
C THR A 142 21.78 11.94 -12.02
N VAL A 143 21.41 11.10 -11.03
CA VAL A 143 20.61 9.91 -11.26
C VAL A 143 19.14 10.27 -11.52
N GLN A 144 18.57 11.22 -10.77
CA GLN A 144 17.18 11.63 -10.98
C GLN A 144 16.94 12.17 -12.40
N ARG A 145 17.85 13.01 -12.91
CA ARG A 145 17.77 13.61 -14.25
C ARG A 145 18.26 12.69 -15.35
N GLY A 146 19.05 11.67 -15.00
CA GLY A 146 19.56 10.68 -15.94
C GLY A 146 18.41 9.89 -16.59
N SER A 147 18.71 9.29 -17.74
CA SER A 147 17.76 8.46 -18.47
C SER A 147 18.49 7.30 -19.13
N THR A 148 17.98 6.10 -18.96
CA THR A 148 18.40 4.93 -19.76
C THR A 148 17.70 4.96 -21.11
N PHE A 149 18.10 4.08 -22.03
CA PHE A 149 17.41 3.92 -23.31
C PHE A 149 15.91 3.63 -23.10
N ARG A 150 15.57 2.75 -22.14
CA ARG A 150 14.18 2.47 -21.77
C ARG A 150 13.44 3.72 -21.31
N ASP A 151 14.08 4.55 -20.47
CA ASP A 151 13.44 5.74 -19.92
C ASP A 151 13.20 6.80 -21.00
N LEU A 152 14.10 6.90 -21.97
CA LEU A 152 13.92 7.79 -23.14
C LEU A 152 12.72 7.34 -23.99
N VAL A 153 12.65 6.06 -24.33
CA VAL A 153 11.55 5.48 -25.14
C VAL A 153 10.21 5.62 -24.42
N ARG A 154 10.19 5.36 -23.10
CA ARG A 154 8.97 5.40 -22.29
C ARG A 154 8.65 6.79 -21.72
N ARG A 155 9.53 7.75 -21.85
CA ARG A 155 9.44 9.09 -21.22
C ARG A 155 9.14 8.97 -19.73
N ASP A 156 9.90 8.12 -19.01
CA ASP A 156 9.57 7.64 -17.68
C ASP A 156 10.80 7.58 -16.74
N ASN A 157 11.67 8.59 -16.78
CA ASN A 157 12.75 8.71 -15.80
C ASN A 157 12.19 9.16 -14.43
N ILE A 158 13.05 9.19 -13.39
CA ILE A 158 12.64 9.49 -12.01
C ILE A 158 11.93 10.85 -11.91
N VAL A 159 12.43 11.88 -12.59
CA VAL A 159 11.80 13.21 -12.61
C VAL A 159 10.39 13.14 -13.20
N LYS A 160 10.23 12.42 -14.32
CA LYS A 160 8.90 12.26 -14.96
C LYS A 160 7.94 11.43 -14.11
N GLN A 161 8.43 10.42 -13.42
CA GLN A 161 7.62 9.67 -12.46
C GLN A 161 7.14 10.56 -11.31
N ARG A 162 8.04 11.37 -10.74
CA ARG A 162 7.68 12.37 -9.72
C ARG A 162 6.65 13.39 -10.22
N GLU A 163 6.82 13.92 -11.44
CA GLU A 163 5.85 14.84 -12.07
C GLU A 163 4.45 14.20 -12.15
N LYS A 164 4.35 12.91 -12.51
CA LYS A 164 3.07 12.19 -12.53
C LYS A 164 2.43 12.11 -11.13
N PHE A 165 3.24 11.91 -10.07
CA PHE A 165 2.73 11.96 -8.70
C PHE A 165 2.24 13.36 -8.31
N VAL A 166 2.93 14.43 -8.73
CA VAL A 166 2.46 15.82 -8.53
C VAL A 166 1.09 16.02 -9.19
N LEU A 167 0.94 15.62 -10.47
CA LEU A 167 -0.33 15.78 -11.19
C LEU A 167 -1.46 14.96 -10.54
N ARG A 168 -1.18 13.71 -10.12
CA ARG A 168 -2.14 12.90 -9.36
C ARG A 168 -2.53 13.58 -8.06
N GLY A 169 -1.55 14.12 -7.33
CA GLY A 169 -1.78 14.85 -6.08
C GLY A 169 -2.68 16.08 -6.24
N LEU A 170 -2.62 16.78 -7.37
CA LEU A 170 -3.53 17.89 -7.65
C LEU A 170 -4.99 17.44 -7.82
N LEU A 171 -5.22 16.27 -8.42
CA LEU A 171 -6.57 15.70 -8.55
C LEU A 171 -7.08 15.16 -7.22
N GLU A 172 -6.21 14.50 -6.47
CA GLU A 172 -6.44 14.00 -5.12
C GLU A 172 -6.87 15.11 -4.15
N GLU A 173 -6.09 16.21 -4.08
CA GLU A 173 -6.41 17.33 -3.21
C GLU A 173 -7.78 17.93 -3.54
N LYS A 174 -8.14 18.05 -4.84
CA LYS A 174 -9.48 18.50 -5.25
C LYS A 174 -10.60 17.56 -4.81
N ALA A 175 -10.37 16.25 -4.85
CA ALA A 175 -11.34 15.26 -4.37
C ALA A 175 -11.52 15.36 -2.86
N LEU A 176 -10.42 15.42 -2.11
CA LEU A 176 -10.44 15.52 -0.64
C LEU A 176 -11.03 16.84 -0.14
N GLN A 177 -10.79 17.97 -0.84
CA GLN A 177 -11.39 19.28 -0.51
C GLN A 177 -12.92 19.29 -0.55
N LYS A 178 -13.52 18.43 -1.38
CA LYS A 178 -14.97 18.30 -1.52
C LYS A 178 -15.59 17.23 -0.63
N ALA A 179 -14.81 16.18 -0.30
CA ALA A 179 -15.30 15.04 0.48
C ALA A 179 -15.69 15.48 1.90
N ARG A 180 -16.93 15.18 2.31
CA ARG A 180 -17.40 15.48 3.67
C ARG A 180 -16.95 14.44 4.70
N HIS A 181 -16.76 13.19 4.26
CA HIS A 181 -16.35 12.07 5.10
C HIS A 181 -15.11 11.41 4.52
N ILE A 182 -14.09 11.22 5.34
CA ILE A 182 -12.82 10.63 4.97
C ILE A 182 -12.46 9.55 5.99
N ILE A 183 -12.11 8.36 5.50
CA ILE A 183 -11.56 7.28 6.31
C ILE A 183 -10.04 7.30 6.19
N GLY A 184 -9.37 7.26 7.33
CA GLY A 184 -7.93 7.05 7.45
C GLY A 184 -7.61 6.23 8.68
N ARG A 185 -6.31 6.02 8.97
CA ARG A 185 -5.88 5.06 9.99
C ARG A 185 -4.59 5.42 10.70
N THR A 186 -4.03 6.58 10.42
CA THR A 186 -2.79 7.05 11.03
C THR A 186 -2.89 8.52 11.42
N ASP A 187 -2.09 8.95 12.39
CA ASP A 187 -1.99 10.37 12.73
C ASP A 187 -1.45 11.19 11.56
N TRP A 188 -0.63 10.56 10.71
CA TRP A 188 -0.06 11.20 9.53
C TRP A 188 -1.14 11.56 8.50
N ASP A 189 -2.01 10.61 8.12
CA ASP A 189 -3.07 10.90 7.16
C ASP A 189 -4.13 11.84 7.74
N LEU A 190 -4.43 11.74 9.04
CA LEU A 190 -5.28 12.70 9.74
C LEU A 190 -4.71 14.13 9.67
N ALA A 191 -3.40 14.30 9.91
CA ALA A 191 -2.75 15.61 9.82
C ALA A 191 -2.79 16.15 8.38
N CYS A 192 -2.58 15.29 7.38
CA CYS A 192 -2.69 15.65 5.97
C CYS A 192 -4.13 16.07 5.59
N VAL A 193 -5.13 15.30 6.03
CA VAL A 193 -6.55 15.63 5.80
C VAL A 193 -6.91 16.96 6.39
N ARG A 194 -6.56 17.20 7.65
CA ARG A 194 -6.85 18.50 8.32
C ARG A 194 -6.23 19.68 7.60
N ARG A 195 -5.09 19.48 6.96
CA ARG A 195 -4.46 20.54 6.15
C ARG A 195 -5.17 20.76 4.82
N ILE A 196 -5.70 19.69 4.18
CA ILE A 196 -6.36 19.77 2.87
C ILE A 196 -7.81 20.20 3.01
N ASN A 197 -8.53 19.64 3.97
CA ASN A 197 -9.93 19.88 4.23
C ASN A 197 -10.21 19.82 5.75
N PRO A 198 -10.08 20.94 6.49
CA PRO A 198 -10.31 21.00 7.92
C PRO A 198 -11.76 20.72 8.33
N GLU A 199 -12.72 20.88 7.40
CA GLU A 199 -14.15 20.68 7.66
C GLU A 199 -14.58 19.22 7.45
N ALA A 200 -13.71 18.38 6.88
CA ALA A 200 -14.04 16.97 6.66
C ALA A 200 -14.16 16.23 8.00
N LYS A 201 -15.20 15.41 8.11
CA LYS A 201 -15.34 14.46 9.20
C LYS A 201 -14.43 13.27 8.96
N TYR A 202 -13.37 13.19 9.74
CA TYR A 202 -12.45 12.06 9.69
C TYR A 202 -12.99 10.89 10.52
N HIS A 203 -12.93 9.69 9.93
CA HIS A 203 -13.29 8.43 10.55
C HIS A 203 -12.03 7.56 10.64
N PHE A 204 -11.67 7.17 11.85
CA PHE A 204 -10.59 6.21 12.03
C PHE A 204 -11.13 4.80 11.77
N CYS A 205 -10.53 4.10 10.81
CA CYS A 205 -10.86 2.71 10.51
C CYS A 205 -9.64 1.99 9.95
N ASN A 206 -9.18 0.97 10.64
CA ASN A 206 -8.04 0.16 10.23
C ASN A 206 -8.40 -0.77 9.06
N GLU A 207 -7.40 -1.35 8.43
CA GLU A 207 -7.55 -2.32 7.34
C GLU A 207 -7.26 -3.74 7.80
N THR A 208 -8.08 -4.66 7.31
CA THR A 208 -7.80 -6.10 7.36
C THR A 208 -6.73 -6.42 6.33
N LEU A 209 -5.72 -7.19 6.73
CA LEU A 209 -4.65 -7.61 5.85
C LEU A 209 -5.00 -8.91 5.12
N ARG A 210 -4.07 -9.41 4.28
CA ARG A 210 -4.28 -10.63 3.50
C ARG A 210 -4.34 -11.86 4.42
N GLN A 211 -5.28 -12.76 4.18
CA GLN A 211 -5.57 -13.94 5.01
C GLN A 211 -4.35 -14.80 5.39
N PRO A 212 -3.37 -15.07 4.50
CA PRO A 212 -2.21 -15.90 4.87
C PRO A 212 -1.43 -15.41 6.09
N PHE A 213 -1.43 -14.12 6.37
CA PHE A 213 -0.61 -13.51 7.42
C PHE A 213 -1.20 -13.65 8.83
N TYR A 214 -2.46 -14.02 8.95
CA TYR A 214 -3.08 -14.36 10.25
C TYR A 214 -2.67 -15.74 10.75
N GLN A 215 -2.01 -16.55 9.90
CA GLN A 215 -1.57 -17.92 10.20
C GLN A 215 -0.05 -18.01 10.20
N GLY A 216 0.49 -18.68 11.20
CA GLY A 216 1.94 -18.82 11.37
C GLY A 216 2.50 -17.87 12.44
N THR A 217 3.68 -18.17 12.88
CA THR A 217 4.42 -17.38 13.87
C THR A 217 5.90 -17.51 13.58
N TRP A 218 6.59 -16.38 13.51
CA TRP A 218 8.03 -16.35 13.37
C TRP A 218 8.71 -16.90 14.60
N ARG A 219 9.76 -17.68 14.38
CA ARG A 219 10.64 -18.25 15.41
C ARG A 219 12.08 -18.14 14.99
N TYR A 220 12.94 -17.82 15.93
CA TYR A 220 14.34 -17.66 15.65
C TYR A 220 15.00 -18.96 15.14
N ASP A 221 14.65 -20.10 15.68
CA ASP A 221 15.16 -21.42 15.25
C ASP A 221 14.71 -21.81 13.84
N GLY A 222 13.56 -21.28 13.39
CA GLY A 222 12.98 -21.53 12.07
C GLY A 222 13.44 -20.62 10.96
N CYS A 223 14.10 -19.47 11.28
CA CYS A 223 14.54 -18.51 10.27
C CYS A 223 15.99 -18.77 9.80
N ARG A 224 16.33 -18.25 8.62
CA ARG A 224 17.72 -18.20 8.14
C ARG A 224 18.42 -17.04 8.83
N LYS A 225 19.48 -17.39 9.60
CA LYS A 225 20.25 -16.40 10.37
C LYS A 225 20.86 -15.36 9.43
N HIS A 226 20.93 -14.13 9.90
CA HIS A 226 21.44 -12.96 9.18
C HIS A 226 20.77 -12.70 7.82
N ARG A 227 19.57 -13.24 7.61
CA ARG A 227 18.76 -12.94 6.42
C ARG A 227 17.89 -11.72 6.65
N ILE A 228 18.07 -10.70 5.83
CA ILE A 228 17.21 -9.52 5.75
C ILE A 228 16.17 -9.76 4.65
N PHE A 229 14.92 -9.37 4.91
CA PHE A 229 13.87 -9.33 3.90
C PHE A 229 13.34 -7.91 3.74
N ALA A 230 13.21 -7.44 2.49
CA ALA A 230 12.54 -6.20 2.13
C ALA A 230 11.44 -6.48 1.12
N SER A 231 10.27 -5.86 1.27
CA SER A 231 9.09 -6.19 0.47
C SER A 231 9.09 -5.60 -0.95
N SER A 232 9.98 -4.67 -1.27
CA SER A 232 10.05 -4.04 -2.59
C SER A 232 11.36 -3.29 -2.83
N CYS A 233 11.83 -3.31 -4.09
CA CYS A 233 12.92 -2.47 -4.60
C CYS A 233 12.52 -1.69 -5.87
N ALA A 234 11.21 -1.62 -6.19
CA ALA A 234 10.73 -1.22 -7.52
C ALA A 234 10.87 0.27 -7.82
N TYR A 235 10.70 1.12 -6.81
CA TYR A 235 10.62 2.58 -6.96
C TYR A 235 11.50 3.29 -5.94
N PRO A 236 12.00 4.51 -6.26
CA PRO A 236 12.82 5.30 -5.34
C PRO A 236 12.19 5.50 -3.96
N VAL A 237 10.88 5.75 -3.91
CA VAL A 237 10.12 5.95 -2.67
C VAL A 237 10.19 4.76 -1.70
N LYS A 238 10.53 3.56 -2.20
CA LYS A 238 10.74 2.37 -1.36
C LYS A 238 12.11 2.34 -0.68
N GLY A 239 12.97 3.32 -0.91
CA GLY A 239 14.20 3.55 -0.15
C GLY A 239 15.26 2.44 -0.24
N PHE A 240 15.16 1.53 -1.24
CA PHE A 240 16.06 0.38 -1.35
C PHE A 240 17.54 0.79 -1.50
N HIS A 241 17.82 1.98 -2.00
CA HIS A 241 19.17 2.56 -2.07
C HIS A 241 19.77 2.80 -0.67
N TYR A 242 18.97 3.24 0.31
CA TYR A 242 19.40 3.35 1.70
C TYR A 242 19.68 1.98 2.33
N LEU A 243 18.85 0.97 1.99
CA LEU A 243 19.07 -0.39 2.46
C LEU A 243 20.36 -0.98 1.88
N LEU A 244 20.69 -0.73 0.62
CA LEU A 244 21.96 -1.19 0.03
C LEU A 244 23.18 -0.57 0.72
N GLU A 245 23.13 0.72 1.06
CA GLU A 245 24.17 1.39 1.83
C GLU A 245 24.35 0.78 3.23
N ALA A 246 23.23 0.57 3.94
CA ALA A 246 23.25 -0.11 5.24
C ALA A 246 23.75 -1.54 5.13
N PHE A 247 23.31 -2.29 4.10
CA PHE A 247 23.70 -3.67 3.88
C PHE A 247 25.20 -3.81 3.61
N GLY A 248 25.79 -2.85 2.87
CA GLY A 248 27.24 -2.76 2.69
C GLY A 248 28.04 -2.54 3.98
N GLN A 249 27.41 -2.02 5.03
CA GLN A 249 28.00 -1.94 6.37
C GLN A 249 27.81 -3.25 7.14
N ILE A 250 26.58 -3.81 7.12
CA ILE A 250 26.22 -5.05 7.82
C ILE A 250 27.10 -6.22 7.39
N VAL A 251 27.40 -6.37 6.10
CA VAL A 251 28.22 -7.49 5.60
C VAL A 251 29.68 -7.44 6.06
N LYS A 252 30.17 -6.31 6.58
CA LYS A 252 31.50 -6.22 7.18
C LYS A 252 31.55 -6.89 8.55
N THR A 253 30.44 -6.80 9.32
CA THR A 253 30.29 -7.42 10.64
C THR A 253 29.75 -8.85 10.51
N TYR A 254 28.82 -9.07 9.58
CA TYR A 254 28.18 -10.37 9.31
C TYR A 254 28.41 -10.78 7.83
N PRO A 255 29.58 -11.38 7.50
CA PRO A 255 29.93 -11.71 6.11
C PRO A 255 28.99 -12.73 5.44
N ASP A 256 28.23 -13.49 6.24
CA ASP A 256 27.21 -14.45 5.80
C ASP A 256 25.81 -13.83 5.63
N ALA A 257 25.66 -12.53 5.92
CA ALA A 257 24.38 -11.85 5.75
C ALA A 257 23.88 -11.88 4.29
N THR A 258 22.57 -12.09 4.12
CA THR A 258 21.89 -12.10 2.81
C THR A 258 20.70 -11.15 2.82
N LEU A 259 20.37 -10.59 1.63
CA LEU A 259 19.26 -9.70 1.43
C LEU A 259 18.28 -10.28 0.41
N ALA A 260 17.07 -10.62 0.84
CA ALA A 260 16.02 -11.14 -0.03
C ALA A 260 15.00 -10.06 -0.39
N VAL A 261 14.60 -10.01 -1.65
CA VAL A 261 13.60 -9.06 -2.15
C VAL A 261 12.75 -9.67 -3.27
N PRO A 262 11.41 -9.48 -3.25
CA PRO A 262 10.56 -9.85 -4.37
C PRO A 262 10.86 -9.01 -5.61
N GLY A 263 10.51 -9.58 -6.77
CA GLY A 263 10.64 -8.91 -8.05
C GLY A 263 11.78 -9.43 -8.91
N LYS A 264 11.92 -8.81 -10.08
CA LYS A 264 12.95 -9.17 -11.04
C LYS A 264 14.29 -8.55 -10.65
N SER A 265 15.37 -9.31 -10.85
CA SER A 265 16.73 -8.84 -10.61
C SER A 265 17.06 -7.59 -11.42
N PHE A 266 17.45 -6.52 -10.73
CA PHE A 266 18.04 -5.36 -11.39
C PHE A 266 19.51 -5.59 -11.75
N LEU A 267 20.17 -6.60 -11.19
CA LEU A 267 21.57 -6.95 -11.49
C LEU A 267 21.70 -7.65 -12.84
N THR A 268 20.79 -8.58 -13.14
CA THR A 268 20.83 -9.38 -14.38
C THR A 268 19.94 -8.83 -15.50
N ALA A 269 19.12 -7.79 -15.21
CA ALA A 269 18.27 -7.18 -16.21
C ALA A 269 19.09 -6.61 -17.38
N SER A 270 18.61 -6.79 -18.62
CA SER A 270 19.24 -6.22 -19.81
C SER A 270 19.39 -4.69 -19.67
N LYS A 271 20.58 -4.18 -20.03
CA LYS A 271 20.87 -2.73 -20.00
C LYS A 271 19.85 -1.90 -20.79
N LEU A 272 19.24 -2.48 -21.83
CA LEU A 272 18.20 -1.83 -22.64
C LEU A 272 16.83 -1.74 -21.93
N ARG A 273 16.59 -2.55 -20.91
CA ARG A 273 15.31 -2.65 -20.19
C ARG A 273 15.33 -2.07 -18.77
N ARG A 274 16.52 -1.75 -18.25
CA ARG A 274 16.67 -1.15 -16.91
C ARG A 274 16.12 0.26 -16.88
N THR A 275 15.43 0.61 -15.78
CA THR A 275 15.18 2.01 -15.42
C THR A 275 16.48 2.65 -14.91
N ASN A 276 16.54 3.98 -14.89
CA ASN A 276 17.71 4.66 -14.32
C ASN A 276 17.88 4.39 -12.82
N TYR A 277 16.77 4.22 -12.09
CA TYR A 277 16.84 3.78 -10.69
C TYR A 277 17.42 2.39 -10.53
N GLN A 278 16.99 1.41 -11.35
CA GLN A 278 17.57 0.05 -11.33
C GLN A 278 19.06 0.03 -11.70
N LYS A 279 19.47 0.91 -12.62
CA LYS A 279 20.90 1.09 -12.94
C LYS A 279 21.65 1.59 -11.71
N TYR A 280 21.12 2.61 -11.04
CA TYR A 280 21.71 3.16 -9.81
C TYR A 280 21.80 2.13 -8.68
N LEU A 281 20.76 1.31 -8.47
CA LEU A 281 20.81 0.24 -7.48
C LEU A 281 21.89 -0.81 -7.81
N ALA A 282 22.10 -1.13 -9.08
CA ALA A 282 23.17 -2.06 -9.49
C ALA A 282 24.56 -1.46 -9.24
N GLU A 283 24.74 -0.16 -9.52
CA GLU A 283 25.99 0.55 -9.25
C GLU A 283 26.29 0.62 -7.73
N LEU A 284 25.25 0.81 -6.90
CA LEU A 284 25.40 0.75 -5.43
C LEU A 284 25.76 -0.64 -4.94
N ALA A 285 25.11 -1.68 -5.48
CA ALA A 285 25.43 -3.06 -5.09
C ALA A 285 26.89 -3.41 -5.41
N GLU A 286 27.36 -3.02 -6.60
CA GLU A 286 28.77 -3.17 -7.02
C GLU A 286 29.72 -2.36 -6.11
N GLN A 287 29.37 -1.08 -5.84
CA GLN A 287 30.17 -0.20 -4.98
C GLN A 287 30.37 -0.77 -3.58
N TYR A 288 29.36 -1.43 -3.03
CA TYR A 288 29.41 -2.03 -1.70
C TYR A 288 29.85 -3.50 -1.73
N GLY A 289 30.04 -4.10 -2.89
CA GLY A 289 30.46 -5.51 -3.06
C GLY A 289 29.45 -6.50 -2.50
N VAL A 290 28.17 -6.30 -2.76
CA VAL A 290 27.07 -7.12 -2.19
C VAL A 290 26.19 -7.79 -3.24
N GLU A 291 26.56 -7.76 -4.53
CA GLU A 291 25.75 -8.29 -5.62
C GLU A 291 25.42 -9.79 -5.45
N ASP A 292 26.37 -10.58 -5.00
CA ASP A 292 26.24 -12.01 -4.76
C ASP A 292 25.44 -12.37 -3.49
N LYS A 293 25.13 -11.37 -2.67
CA LYS A 293 24.38 -11.51 -1.41
C LYS A 293 22.92 -11.10 -1.53
N ILE A 294 22.48 -10.60 -2.70
CA ILE A 294 21.10 -10.18 -2.96
C ILE A 294 20.35 -11.29 -3.69
N GLU A 295 19.31 -11.82 -3.06
CA GLU A 295 18.43 -12.85 -3.60
C GLU A 295 17.12 -12.24 -4.12
N PHE A 296 16.85 -12.38 -5.42
CA PHE A 296 15.62 -11.93 -6.06
C PHE A 296 14.63 -13.08 -6.14
N LEU A 297 13.51 -12.96 -5.44
CA LEU A 297 12.54 -14.04 -5.26
C LEU A 297 11.49 -14.13 -6.39
N GLY A 298 11.53 -13.23 -7.37
CA GLY A 298 10.51 -13.18 -8.43
C GLY A 298 9.18 -12.63 -7.93
N SER A 299 8.09 -12.96 -8.63
CA SER A 299 6.74 -12.60 -8.21
C SER A 299 6.25 -13.63 -7.21
N LEU A 300 5.81 -13.19 -6.04
CA LEU A 300 5.36 -14.04 -4.95
C LEU A 300 3.84 -13.96 -4.77
N SER A 301 3.20 -15.09 -4.58
CA SER A 301 1.84 -15.20 -4.04
C SER A 301 1.79 -14.79 -2.56
N GLY A 302 0.61 -14.66 -1.98
CA GLY A 302 0.45 -14.35 -0.55
C GLY A 302 1.14 -15.37 0.36
N GLU A 303 1.01 -16.67 0.05
CA GLU A 303 1.65 -17.75 0.80
C GLU A 303 3.18 -17.77 0.65
N GLU A 304 3.69 -17.48 -0.54
CA GLU A 304 5.14 -17.37 -0.76
C GLU A 304 5.72 -16.14 -0.08
N MET A 305 4.98 -15.03 -0.08
CA MET A 305 5.35 -13.82 0.65
C MET A 305 5.43 -14.09 2.15
N LYS A 306 4.40 -14.76 2.74
CA LYS A 306 4.42 -15.19 4.14
C LYS A 306 5.66 -16.03 4.46
N ARG A 307 5.98 -17.01 3.61
CA ARG A 307 7.19 -17.84 3.79
C ARG A 307 8.45 -17.02 3.76
N ALA A 308 8.56 -16.03 2.85
CA ALA A 308 9.71 -15.15 2.79
C ALA A 308 9.88 -14.30 4.07
N PHE A 309 8.79 -13.84 4.66
CA PHE A 309 8.82 -13.17 5.98
C PHE A 309 9.29 -14.11 7.09
N LEU A 310 8.72 -15.33 7.17
CA LEU A 310 9.08 -16.30 8.21
C LEU A 310 10.52 -16.82 8.09
N ASP A 311 11.05 -16.88 6.87
CA ASP A 311 12.44 -17.28 6.56
C ASP A 311 13.46 -16.17 6.90
N ALA A 312 13.02 -14.93 7.06
CA ALA A 312 13.89 -13.81 7.37
C ALA A 312 14.23 -13.73 8.87
N ASN A 313 15.45 -13.32 9.20
CA ASN A 313 15.84 -12.96 10.57
C ASN A 313 15.27 -11.58 10.95
N VAL A 314 15.26 -10.64 10.00
CA VAL A 314 14.76 -9.28 10.17
C VAL A 314 14.03 -8.83 8.91
N PHE A 315 12.86 -8.20 9.08
CA PHE A 315 12.19 -7.44 8.03
C PHE A 315 12.62 -5.97 8.08
N VAL A 316 12.94 -5.41 6.92
CA VAL A 316 13.33 -4.00 6.79
C VAL A 316 12.35 -3.25 5.90
N LEU A 317 11.84 -2.13 6.39
CA LEU A 317 11.03 -1.16 5.64
C LEU A 317 11.82 0.15 5.50
N PRO A 318 12.60 0.34 4.41
CA PRO A 318 13.48 1.50 4.26
C PRO A 318 12.84 2.66 3.50
N SER A 319 11.52 2.66 3.35
CA SER A 319 10.75 3.64 2.54
C SER A 319 11.01 5.08 2.95
N THR A 320 10.94 6.01 1.99
CA THR A 320 11.08 7.46 2.25
C THR A 320 9.77 8.11 2.66
N ILE A 321 8.64 7.47 2.41
CA ILE A 321 7.31 7.83 2.88
C ILE A 321 6.37 6.63 2.82
N GLU A 322 5.53 6.46 3.82
CA GLU A 322 4.43 5.47 3.86
C GLU A 322 3.25 6.05 4.62
N ASN A 323 2.04 5.62 4.31
CA ASN A 323 0.88 5.88 5.17
C ASN A 323 0.79 4.77 6.24
N SER A 324 0.24 3.64 5.85
CA SER A 324 0.06 2.46 6.69
C SER A 324 0.52 1.25 5.87
N PRO A 325 1.83 0.96 5.83
CA PRO A 325 2.38 -0.06 4.94
C PRO A 325 1.92 -1.46 5.33
N ASN A 326 1.11 -2.10 4.47
CA ASN A 326 0.61 -3.46 4.69
C ASN A 326 1.73 -4.45 4.98
N SER A 327 2.89 -4.31 4.33
CA SER A 327 4.04 -5.18 4.56
C SER A 327 4.61 -5.10 5.98
N LEU A 328 4.52 -3.94 6.65
CA LEU A 328 4.88 -3.82 8.06
C LEU A 328 3.85 -4.52 8.95
N GLY A 329 2.56 -4.26 8.72
CA GLY A 329 1.48 -4.96 9.44
C GLY A 329 1.55 -6.48 9.27
N GLU A 330 1.84 -6.97 8.06
CA GLU A 330 2.03 -8.39 7.75
C GLU A 330 3.23 -9.00 8.50
N ALA A 331 4.38 -8.29 8.54
CA ALA A 331 5.54 -8.71 9.32
C ALA A 331 5.23 -8.76 10.82
N MET A 332 4.55 -7.73 11.33
CA MET A 332 4.13 -7.65 12.74
C MET A 332 3.14 -8.77 13.09
N LEU A 333 2.12 -9.06 12.26
CA LEU A 333 1.18 -10.18 12.48
C LEU A 333 1.89 -11.53 12.58
N LEU A 334 2.96 -11.73 11.82
CA LEU A 334 3.77 -12.94 11.90
C LEU A 334 4.76 -12.92 13.09
N GLY A 335 4.98 -11.76 13.71
CA GLY A 335 5.96 -11.59 14.79
C GLY A 335 7.40 -11.54 14.29
N VAL A 336 7.64 -11.17 13.04
CA VAL A 336 8.99 -10.98 12.49
C VAL A 336 9.60 -9.73 13.09
N PRO A 337 10.86 -9.75 13.62
CA PRO A 337 11.54 -8.55 14.06
C PRO A 337 11.65 -7.51 12.94
N CYS A 338 11.20 -6.28 13.19
CA CYS A 338 11.09 -5.23 12.18
C CYS A 338 12.06 -4.07 12.45
N VAL A 339 12.68 -3.56 11.38
CA VAL A 339 13.38 -2.28 11.38
C VAL A 339 12.74 -1.40 10.30
N ALA A 340 12.15 -0.27 10.69
CA ALA A 340 11.42 0.60 9.77
C ALA A 340 11.91 2.04 9.83
N ALA A 341 11.89 2.73 8.70
CA ALA A 341 12.17 4.16 8.64
C ALA A 341 11.06 4.96 9.35
N ASP A 342 11.45 6.00 10.09
CA ASP A 342 10.53 6.97 10.71
C ASP A 342 9.95 7.88 9.64
N VAL A 343 8.89 7.42 9.00
CA VAL A 343 8.21 8.13 7.91
C VAL A 343 6.69 7.95 7.98
N GLY A 344 5.98 9.04 7.71
CA GLY A 344 4.52 9.03 7.60
C GLY A 344 3.83 8.40 8.81
N GLY A 345 3.03 7.36 8.60
CA GLY A 345 2.25 6.70 9.65
C GLY A 345 2.93 5.50 10.32
N VAL A 346 4.22 5.23 10.05
CA VAL A 346 4.95 4.07 10.61
C VAL A 346 4.90 4.07 12.15
N THR A 347 5.12 5.21 12.79
CA THR A 347 5.10 5.34 14.25
C THR A 347 3.69 5.24 14.87
N THR A 348 2.63 5.37 14.08
CA THR A 348 1.27 5.01 14.52
C THR A 348 1.09 3.50 14.57
N MET A 349 1.77 2.75 13.70
CA MET A 349 1.65 1.30 13.59
C MET A 349 2.57 0.54 14.55
N MET A 350 3.78 1.06 14.81
CA MET A 350 4.85 0.33 15.52
C MET A 350 5.58 1.24 16.50
N ARG A 351 5.69 0.82 17.75
CA ARG A 351 6.42 1.53 18.82
C ARG A 351 7.88 1.12 18.83
N HIS A 352 8.75 2.12 18.68
CA HIS A 352 10.21 1.94 18.73
C HIS A 352 10.68 1.29 20.05
N GLY A 353 11.59 0.32 19.94
CA GLY A 353 12.21 -0.41 21.06
C GLY A 353 11.28 -1.41 21.76
N MET A 354 9.99 -1.47 21.39
CA MET A 354 9.01 -2.38 21.99
C MET A 354 8.48 -3.41 20.97
N GLU A 355 8.10 -2.97 19.79
CA GLU A 355 7.45 -3.77 18.75
C GLU A 355 8.32 -3.89 17.49
N GLY A 356 9.40 -3.14 17.46
CA GLY A 356 10.40 -3.08 16.41
C GLY A 356 11.31 -1.89 16.61
N GLU A 357 12.23 -1.70 15.68
CA GLU A 357 13.15 -0.58 15.70
C GLU A 357 12.78 0.44 14.64
N VAL A 358 12.68 1.71 15.04
CA VAL A 358 12.39 2.84 14.14
C VAL A 358 13.62 3.72 14.04
N TYR A 359 14.05 4.06 12.82
CA TYR A 359 15.25 4.83 12.56
C TYR A 359 14.97 6.05 11.68
N PRO A 360 15.75 7.15 11.78
CA PRO A 360 15.62 8.29 10.87
C PRO A 360 15.85 7.86 9.41
N SER A 361 14.90 8.13 8.51
CA SER A 361 14.86 7.59 7.13
C SER A 361 16.12 7.85 6.30
N THR A 362 16.85 8.94 6.59
CA THR A 362 18.08 9.33 5.89
C THR A 362 19.36 8.87 6.60
N ALA A 363 19.27 7.93 7.56
CA ALA A 363 20.37 7.45 8.35
C ALA A 363 20.65 5.95 8.14
N PRO A 364 21.23 5.52 6.99
CA PRO A 364 21.53 4.11 6.71
C PRO A 364 22.41 3.44 7.77
N TYR A 365 23.30 4.22 8.41
CA TYR A 365 24.12 3.72 9.53
C TYR A 365 23.30 3.34 10.77
N MET A 366 22.16 4.02 11.03
CA MET A 366 21.23 3.63 12.10
C MET A 366 20.43 2.39 11.71
N LEU A 367 20.03 2.28 10.44
CA LEU A 367 19.44 1.05 9.92
C LEU A 367 20.38 -0.13 10.13
N ALA A 368 21.66 -0.01 9.74
CA ALA A 368 22.67 -1.05 9.95
C ALA A 368 22.80 -1.41 11.43
N PHE A 369 22.92 -0.41 12.30
CA PHE A 369 23.03 -0.59 13.75
C PHE A 369 21.87 -1.41 14.33
N TYR A 370 20.63 -1.07 14.00
CA TYR A 370 19.46 -1.81 14.52
C TYR A 370 19.34 -3.22 13.96
N VAL A 371 19.67 -3.43 12.69
CA VAL A 371 19.71 -4.79 12.10
C VAL A 371 20.77 -5.64 12.78
N GLU A 372 21.99 -5.12 13.00
CA GLU A 372 23.07 -5.82 13.69
C GLU A 372 22.70 -6.15 15.14
N ASN A 373 22.03 -5.23 15.85
CA ASN A 373 21.53 -5.49 17.19
C ASN A 373 20.50 -6.62 17.23
N LEU A 374 19.57 -6.68 16.27
CA LEU A 374 18.57 -7.76 16.18
C LEU A 374 19.23 -9.10 15.82
N PHE A 375 20.28 -9.10 14.99
CA PHE A 375 21.06 -10.30 14.72
C PHE A 375 21.76 -10.81 15.98
N ALA A 376 22.37 -9.89 16.76
CA ALA A 376 23.05 -10.22 18.01
C ALA A 376 22.11 -10.69 19.13
N GLN A 377 20.86 -10.21 19.16
CA GLN A 377 19.84 -10.64 20.14
C GLN A 377 19.44 -12.10 19.96
N GLY A 378 19.48 -12.62 18.73
CA GLY A 378 19.11 -13.99 18.44
C GLY A 378 17.68 -14.32 18.90
N GLU A 379 17.53 -15.34 19.72
CA GLU A 379 16.23 -15.80 20.26
C GLU A 379 15.53 -14.72 21.10
N ALA A 380 16.26 -13.80 21.75
CA ALA A 380 15.66 -12.73 22.54
C ALA A 380 14.80 -11.76 21.69
N ALA A 381 15.03 -11.66 20.37
CA ALA A 381 14.21 -10.89 19.46
C ALA A 381 12.76 -11.42 19.31
N GLU A 382 12.49 -12.68 19.73
CA GLU A 382 11.13 -13.25 19.75
C GLU A 382 10.18 -12.45 20.68
N ALA A 383 10.70 -11.87 21.75
CA ALA A 383 9.89 -11.06 22.65
C ALA A 383 9.38 -9.78 21.97
N MET A 384 10.23 -9.09 21.19
CA MET A 384 9.85 -7.94 20.39
C MET A 384 8.82 -8.32 19.30
N GLY A 385 9.07 -9.44 18.60
CA GLY A 385 8.13 -9.97 17.61
C GLY A 385 6.77 -10.34 18.21
N ALA A 386 6.74 -10.90 19.42
CA ALA A 386 5.49 -11.22 20.13
C ALA A 386 4.70 -9.96 20.51
N ALA A 387 5.39 -8.89 20.96
CA ALA A 387 4.76 -7.61 21.24
C ALA A 387 4.19 -6.96 19.96
N ALA A 388 4.94 -6.99 18.85
CA ALA A 388 4.49 -6.53 17.53
C ALA A 388 3.23 -7.29 17.08
N ARG A 389 3.25 -8.62 17.21
CA ARG A 389 2.12 -9.48 16.84
C ARG A 389 0.86 -9.18 17.68
N ALA A 390 1.01 -8.97 18.98
CA ALA A 390 -0.11 -8.63 19.85
C ALA A 390 -0.75 -7.29 19.43
N HIS A 391 0.05 -6.28 19.12
CA HIS A 391 -0.44 -4.98 18.65
C HIS A 391 -1.10 -5.10 17.26
N ALA A 392 -0.43 -5.72 16.28
CA ALA A 392 -0.96 -5.91 14.95
C ALA A 392 -2.25 -6.75 14.93
N GLY A 393 -2.37 -7.72 15.84
CA GLY A 393 -3.58 -8.52 16.01
C GLY A 393 -4.81 -7.70 16.42
N VAL A 394 -4.61 -6.61 17.17
CA VAL A 394 -5.67 -5.65 17.51
C VAL A 394 -5.94 -4.68 16.36
N THR A 395 -4.87 -4.13 15.75
CA THR A 395 -4.97 -3.15 14.66
C THR A 395 -5.63 -3.75 13.43
N HIS A 396 -5.28 -4.98 13.09
CA HIS A 396 -5.74 -5.64 11.86
C HIS A 396 -6.77 -6.76 12.14
N ASP A 397 -7.48 -6.69 13.26
CA ASP A 397 -8.57 -7.64 13.57
C ASP A 397 -9.67 -7.56 12.51
N PRO A 398 -9.95 -8.67 11.76
CA PRO A 398 -10.88 -8.63 10.65
C PRO A 398 -12.33 -8.34 11.09
N GLU A 399 -12.77 -8.91 12.20
CA GLU A 399 -14.13 -8.75 12.70
C GLU A 399 -14.36 -7.33 13.17
N LYS A 400 -13.41 -6.80 13.95
CA LYS A 400 -13.44 -5.43 14.44
C LYS A 400 -13.41 -4.41 13.30
N ASN A 401 -12.49 -4.55 12.35
CA ASN A 401 -12.34 -3.61 11.25
C ASN A 401 -13.58 -3.61 10.32
N LEU A 402 -14.19 -4.77 10.11
CA LEU A 402 -15.46 -4.88 9.38
C LEU A 402 -16.60 -4.21 10.15
N ALA A 403 -16.69 -4.43 11.47
CA ALA A 403 -17.70 -3.80 12.31
C ALA A 403 -17.56 -2.28 12.33
N ASP A 404 -16.34 -1.75 12.50
CA ASP A 404 -16.04 -0.32 12.47
C ASP A 404 -16.45 0.31 11.12
N LEU A 405 -16.16 -0.36 10.00
CA LEU A 405 -16.56 0.09 8.67
C LEU A 405 -18.07 0.09 8.49
N LEU A 406 -18.77 -0.95 8.94
CA LEU A 406 -20.23 -1.03 8.88
C LEU A 406 -20.89 0.07 9.72
N GLU A 407 -20.35 0.39 10.90
CA GLU A 407 -20.84 1.49 11.72
C GLU A 407 -20.72 2.83 10.99
N ILE A 408 -19.61 3.05 10.26
CA ILE A 408 -19.45 4.25 9.43
C ILE A 408 -20.53 4.26 8.32
N TYR A 409 -20.76 3.15 7.65
CA TYR A 409 -21.78 3.06 6.60
C TYR A 409 -23.19 3.32 7.13
N GLU A 410 -23.55 2.75 8.27
CA GLU A 410 -24.86 2.98 8.90
C GLU A 410 -25.09 4.45 9.27
N ARG A 411 -24.05 5.12 9.77
CA ARG A 411 -24.12 6.55 10.08
C ARG A 411 -24.35 7.39 8.81
N LEU A 412 -23.67 7.04 7.71
CA LEU A 412 -23.81 7.74 6.43
C LEU A 412 -25.18 7.49 5.80
N ALA A 413 -25.70 6.25 5.87
CA ALA A 413 -27.00 5.91 5.35
C ALA A 413 -28.15 6.60 6.12
N LYS A 414 -28.03 6.81 7.45
CA LYS A 414 -29.01 7.57 8.24
C LYS A 414 -29.07 9.04 7.86
N ASN A 415 -27.92 9.67 7.56
CA ASN A 415 -27.90 11.05 7.07
C ASN A 415 -28.64 11.20 5.72
N SER A 416 -28.79 10.10 4.98
CA SER A 416 -29.56 10.01 3.72
C SER A 416 -31.07 10.14 3.91
N ALA A 417 -31.58 9.81 5.11
CA ALA A 417 -33.02 9.86 5.41
C ALA A 417 -33.48 11.24 5.95
N GLU A 418 -32.54 12.10 6.32
CA GLU A 418 -32.82 13.43 6.91
C GLU A 418 -32.59 14.59 5.92
N GLY A 419 -32.06 14.36 4.72
CA GLY A 419 -31.78 15.34 3.65
C GLY A 419 -32.59 15.09 2.39
#